data_55fcb5e450f0fa363fe61bddb322f102
#
_entry.id   55fcb5e450f0fa363fe61bddb322f102
#
_cell.length_a   1.000
_cell.length_b   1.000
_cell.length_c   1.000
_cell.angle_alpha   90.00
_cell.angle_beta   90.00
_cell.angle_gamma   90.00
#
_symmetry.space_group_name_H-M   'P 1'
#
loop_
_entity.id
_entity.type
_entity.pdbx_description
1 polymer ?
#
loop_
_entity_poly.entity_id
_entity_poly.type
_entity_poly.pdbx_seq_one_letter_code
_entity_poly.pdbx_strand_id
1 'polypeptide(L)'
;MACSTASLAATLLAFALLFEACLAGRRLTALVQEPAITMKYHKGALLSGRIAVNFIWYGNFSAPQRAVITDFVSSLSAAPAAGQPEPSVATWFRTARKYYANSKARFPALHVGSHVLDASYSLGKRLSDGDLLKLAAKGAPSRAINVVLTAADVAVDGFCMSRCGTHGASPRSRSGRVAYVWGGA
;
A
#
# COMPACT_ATOMS: atom_id res chain seq x y z
N MET A 1 22.67 -61.40 -18.95
CA MET A 1 22.72 -60.54 -17.75
C MET A 1 23.47 -59.21 -17.90
N ALA A 2 24.15 -58.95 -19.00
CA ALA A 2 24.91 -57.70 -19.19
C ALA A 2 24.09 -56.44 -19.61
N CYS A 3 22.87 -56.61 -20.09
CA CYS A 3 22.05 -55.50 -20.59
C CYS A 3 21.37 -54.68 -19.46
N SER A 4 21.17 -55.28 -18.28
CA SER A 4 20.51 -54.64 -17.13
C SER A 4 21.43 -53.66 -16.38
N THR A 5 22.72 -53.96 -16.32
CA THR A 5 23.69 -53.11 -15.58
C THR A 5 24.05 -51.85 -16.33
N ALA A 6 24.08 -51.89 -17.66
CA ALA A 6 24.33 -50.72 -18.50
C ALA A 6 23.18 -49.71 -18.44
N SER A 7 21.93 -50.20 -18.38
CA SER A 7 20.74 -49.33 -18.21
C SER A 7 20.70 -48.63 -16.85
N LEU A 8 21.07 -49.37 -15.79
CA LEU A 8 21.12 -48.78 -14.43
C LEU A 8 22.21 -47.73 -14.30
N ALA A 9 23.38 -47.96 -14.91
CA ALA A 9 24.48 -46.99 -14.92
C ALA A 9 24.11 -45.72 -15.69
N ALA A 10 23.41 -45.84 -16.81
CA ALA A 10 23.00 -44.71 -17.63
C ALA A 10 21.94 -43.85 -16.88
N THR A 11 21.00 -44.47 -16.18
CA THR A 11 19.99 -43.75 -15.37
C THR A 11 20.61 -43.02 -14.18
N LEU A 12 21.56 -43.64 -13.48
CA LEU A 12 22.27 -43.00 -12.38
C LEU A 12 23.11 -41.79 -12.85
N LEU A 13 23.76 -41.93 -14.01
CA LEU A 13 24.53 -40.84 -14.61
C LEU A 13 23.62 -39.66 -15.01
N ALA A 14 22.47 -39.95 -15.61
CA ALA A 14 21.49 -38.93 -15.96
C ALA A 14 20.95 -38.17 -14.70
N PHE A 15 20.68 -38.92 -13.63
CA PHE A 15 20.28 -38.32 -12.34
C PHE A 15 21.38 -37.44 -11.74
N ALA A 16 22.62 -37.88 -11.77
CA ALA A 16 23.76 -37.11 -11.28
C ALA A 16 23.95 -35.77 -12.07
N LEU A 17 23.84 -35.83 -13.39
CA LEU A 17 23.93 -34.65 -14.27
C LEU A 17 22.78 -33.65 -14.03
N LEU A 18 21.55 -34.13 -13.80
CA LEU A 18 20.42 -33.28 -13.45
C LEU A 18 20.58 -32.64 -12.08
N PHE A 19 21.18 -33.33 -11.12
CA PHE A 19 21.44 -32.81 -9.79
C PHE A 19 22.50 -31.71 -9.80
N GLU A 20 23.57 -31.89 -10.57
CA GLU A 20 24.62 -30.88 -10.77
C GLU A 20 24.07 -29.62 -11.46
N ALA A 21 23.20 -29.78 -12.49
CA ALA A 21 22.55 -28.66 -13.17
C ALA A 21 21.65 -27.85 -12.22
N CYS A 22 20.94 -28.54 -11.31
CA CYS A 22 20.08 -27.89 -10.32
C CYS A 22 20.91 -27.12 -9.26
N LEU A 23 22.06 -27.64 -8.85
CA LEU A 23 22.99 -26.97 -7.93
C LEU A 23 23.68 -25.78 -8.59
N ALA A 24 24.04 -25.88 -9.89
CA ALA A 24 24.63 -24.78 -10.63
C ALA A 24 23.66 -23.61 -10.80
N GLY A 25 22.37 -23.89 -11.04
CA GLY A 25 21.31 -22.85 -11.10
C GLY A 25 21.19 -22.08 -9.79
N ARG A 26 21.25 -22.77 -8.65
CA ARG A 26 21.21 -22.13 -7.31
C ARG A 26 22.45 -21.27 -7.03
N ARG A 27 23.61 -21.66 -7.52
CA ARG A 27 24.86 -20.89 -7.35
C ARG A 27 24.87 -19.63 -8.19
N LEU A 28 24.29 -19.65 -9.39
CA LEU A 28 24.19 -18.48 -10.25
C LEU A 28 23.27 -17.39 -9.66
N THR A 29 22.17 -17.78 -9.01
CA THR A 29 21.30 -16.81 -8.33
C THR A 29 21.92 -16.23 -7.04
N ALA A 30 22.84 -16.97 -6.41
CA ALA A 30 23.56 -16.48 -5.22
C ALA A 30 24.72 -15.52 -5.54
N LEU A 31 25.17 -15.46 -6.78
CA LEU A 31 26.27 -14.59 -7.24
C LEU A 31 25.81 -13.19 -7.68
N VAL A 32 24.51 -12.98 -7.87
CA VAL A 32 23.97 -11.64 -8.11
C VAL A 32 23.84 -10.95 -6.75
N GLN A 33 24.89 -10.26 -6.34
CA GLN A 33 24.84 -9.37 -5.19
C GLN A 33 23.96 -8.18 -5.58
N GLU A 34 22.76 -8.13 -5.01
CA GLU A 34 21.91 -6.95 -5.21
C GLU A 34 22.66 -5.72 -4.70
N PRO A 35 22.79 -4.67 -5.52
CA PRO A 35 23.44 -3.44 -5.09
C PRO A 35 22.74 -2.91 -3.85
N ALA A 36 23.51 -2.52 -2.83
CA ALA A 36 22.97 -1.94 -1.61
C ALA A 36 22.07 -0.75 -1.96
N ILE A 37 20.79 -0.85 -1.63
CA ILE A 37 19.83 0.23 -1.86
C ILE A 37 20.19 1.39 -0.93
N THR A 38 20.74 2.46 -1.50
CA THR A 38 21.03 3.68 -0.76
C THR A 38 19.88 4.65 -0.94
N MET A 39 19.14 4.90 0.13
CA MET A 39 18.07 5.89 0.13
C MET A 39 18.61 7.24 0.60
N LYS A 40 18.45 8.28 -0.24
CA LYS A 40 18.86 9.65 0.09
C LYS A 40 17.64 10.49 0.45
N TYR A 41 17.66 11.14 1.61
CA TYR A 41 16.63 12.08 2.01
C TYR A 41 16.75 13.38 1.23
N HIS A 42 15.74 13.72 0.44
CA HIS A 42 15.68 14.89 -0.44
C HIS A 42 14.96 16.11 0.19
N LYS A 43 14.73 16.10 1.50
CA LYS A 43 14.06 17.18 2.25
C LYS A 43 12.67 17.55 1.71
N GLY A 44 11.93 16.54 1.22
CA GLY A 44 10.54 16.71 0.77
C GLY A 44 9.62 17.18 1.90
N ALA A 45 8.50 17.80 1.53
CA ALA A 45 7.50 18.24 2.51
C ALA A 45 6.88 17.02 3.19
N LEU A 46 6.84 17.05 4.53
CA LEU A 46 6.22 16.01 5.36
C LEU A 46 4.82 16.45 5.81
N LEU A 47 3.90 15.49 5.91
CA LEU A 47 2.63 15.70 6.59
C LEU A 47 2.91 15.98 8.07
N SER A 48 2.35 17.06 8.63
CA SER A 48 2.63 17.43 10.01
C SER A 48 1.42 18.03 10.71
N GLY A 49 1.43 17.90 12.03
CA GLY A 49 0.38 18.44 12.87
C GLY A 49 -0.91 17.60 12.82
N ARG A 50 -2.06 18.23 12.98
CA ARG A 50 -3.36 17.58 13.00
C ARG A 50 -3.86 17.39 11.55
N ILE A 51 -4.08 16.15 11.12
CA ILE A 51 -4.46 15.79 9.75
C ILE A 51 -5.80 15.05 9.79
N ALA A 52 -6.77 15.55 9.05
CA ALA A 52 -8.04 14.86 8.84
C ALA A 52 -7.87 13.75 7.78
N VAL A 53 -8.46 12.60 8.02
CA VAL A 53 -8.59 11.53 7.05
C VAL A 53 -10.04 11.51 6.58
N ASN A 54 -10.28 12.01 5.37
CA ASN A 54 -11.61 12.04 4.76
C ASN A 54 -11.77 10.79 3.91
N PHE A 55 -12.97 10.23 3.88
CA PHE A 55 -13.30 9.06 3.10
C PHE A 55 -14.23 9.41 1.94
N ILE A 56 -13.87 8.98 0.76
CA ILE A 56 -14.69 9.04 -0.44
C ILE A 56 -15.06 7.60 -0.80
N TRP A 57 -16.28 7.22 -0.48
CA TRP A 57 -16.82 5.89 -0.71
C TRP A 57 -17.44 5.85 -2.11
N TYR A 58 -16.74 5.30 -3.07
CA TYR A 58 -17.19 5.24 -4.45
C TYR A 58 -17.78 3.86 -4.76
N GLY A 59 -19.08 3.81 -4.91
CA GLY A 59 -19.88 2.62 -5.07
C GLY A 59 -20.61 2.20 -3.79
N ASN A 60 -21.07 0.97 -3.76
CA ASN A 60 -21.92 0.47 -2.69
C ASN A 60 -21.08 -0.15 -1.56
N PHE A 61 -21.04 0.51 -0.43
CA PHE A 61 -20.40 0.05 0.80
C PHE A 61 -21.43 -0.13 1.92
N SER A 62 -21.45 -1.29 2.53
CA SER A 62 -22.28 -1.54 3.70
C SER A 62 -21.82 -0.72 4.92
N ALA A 63 -22.71 -0.50 5.87
CA ALA A 63 -22.35 0.18 7.13
C ALA A 63 -21.23 -0.54 7.91
N PRO A 64 -21.21 -1.87 8.04
CA PRO A 64 -20.09 -2.58 8.66
C PRO A 64 -18.75 -2.39 7.95
N GLN A 65 -18.71 -2.43 6.62
CA GLN A 65 -17.45 -2.18 5.87
C GLN A 65 -16.90 -0.78 6.17
N ARG A 66 -17.76 0.24 6.14
CA ARG A 66 -17.33 1.61 6.47
C ARG A 66 -16.88 1.73 7.93
N ALA A 67 -17.57 1.08 8.86
CA ALA A 67 -17.21 1.10 10.28
C ALA A 67 -15.83 0.50 10.52
N VAL A 68 -15.52 -0.67 9.96
CA VAL A 68 -14.21 -1.32 10.13
C VAL A 68 -13.06 -0.44 9.64
N ILE A 69 -13.20 0.17 8.47
CA ILE A 69 -12.16 1.03 7.89
C ILE A 69 -12.01 2.33 8.71
N THR A 70 -13.12 2.90 9.17
CA THR A 70 -13.13 4.10 10.00
C THR A 70 -12.47 3.83 11.35
N ASP A 71 -12.77 2.69 11.97
CA ASP A 71 -12.18 2.26 13.23
C ASP A 71 -10.67 2.04 13.11
N PHE A 72 -10.22 1.39 12.01
CA PHE A 72 -8.81 1.25 11.73
C PHE A 72 -8.09 2.61 11.71
N VAL A 73 -8.63 3.61 11.00
CA VAL A 73 -8.03 4.95 10.95
C VAL A 73 -8.06 5.64 12.32
N SER A 74 -9.14 5.47 13.08
CA SER A 74 -9.23 6.00 14.44
C SER A 74 -8.16 5.41 15.35
N SER A 75 -7.86 4.12 15.19
CA SER A 75 -6.88 3.40 15.99
C SER A 75 -5.43 3.83 15.74
N LEU A 76 -5.10 4.40 14.56
CA LEU A 76 -3.75 4.86 14.23
C LEU A 76 -3.18 5.87 15.24
N SER A 77 -4.01 6.78 15.73
CA SER A 77 -3.64 7.83 16.68
C SER A 77 -4.14 7.57 18.09
N ALA A 78 -4.68 6.39 18.36
CA ALA A 78 -5.15 6.01 19.69
C ALA A 78 -3.99 6.01 20.70
N ALA A 79 -4.29 6.43 21.93
CA ALA A 79 -3.36 6.25 23.02
C ALA A 79 -3.25 4.75 23.37
N PRO A 80 -2.06 4.28 23.79
CA PRO A 80 -1.93 2.93 24.29
C PRO A 80 -2.84 2.75 25.51
N ALA A 81 -3.75 1.79 25.44
CA ALA A 81 -4.53 1.42 26.61
C ALA A 81 -3.75 0.39 27.45
N ALA A 82 -3.81 0.55 28.77
CA ALA A 82 -3.19 -0.41 29.67
C ALA A 82 -3.80 -1.81 29.44
N GLY A 83 -2.94 -2.82 29.31
CA GLY A 83 -3.37 -4.22 29.10
C GLY A 83 -3.77 -4.59 27.67
N GLN A 84 -3.66 -3.69 26.70
CA GLN A 84 -3.84 -4.07 25.30
C GLN A 84 -2.67 -4.90 24.78
N PRO A 85 -2.93 -6.00 24.03
CA PRO A 85 -1.87 -6.79 23.45
C PRO A 85 -1.11 -5.98 22.40
N GLU A 86 0.22 -6.11 22.42
CA GLU A 86 1.11 -5.54 21.41
C GLU A 86 1.59 -6.64 20.43
N PRO A 87 1.88 -6.31 19.16
CA PRO A 87 1.87 -4.96 18.57
C PRO A 87 0.46 -4.48 18.19
N SER A 88 0.17 -3.21 18.46
CA SER A 88 -1.07 -2.56 18.03
C SER A 88 -0.87 -1.71 16.77
N VAL A 89 -1.96 -1.37 16.07
CA VAL A 89 -1.94 -0.45 14.92
C VAL A 89 -1.30 0.89 15.29
N ALA A 90 -1.64 1.42 16.46
CA ALA A 90 -1.06 2.67 16.97
C ALA A 90 0.45 2.55 17.20
N THR A 91 0.92 1.42 17.72
CA THR A 91 2.36 1.17 17.93
C THR A 91 3.09 1.12 16.60
N TRP A 92 2.55 0.43 15.62
CA TRP A 92 3.14 0.38 14.28
C TRP A 92 3.19 1.75 13.63
N PHE A 93 2.11 2.51 13.67
CA PHE A 93 2.08 3.87 13.15
C PHE A 93 3.11 4.77 13.84
N ARG A 94 3.27 4.64 15.16
CA ARG A 94 4.28 5.41 15.91
C ARG A 94 5.72 5.08 15.53
N THR A 95 6.02 3.90 14.98
CA THR A 95 7.38 3.60 14.50
C THR A 95 7.81 4.54 13.39
N ALA A 96 6.87 5.04 12.58
CA ALA A 96 7.14 6.03 11.53
C ALA A 96 7.65 7.37 12.10
N ARG A 97 7.49 7.64 13.40
CA ARG A 97 8.04 8.83 14.05
C ARG A 97 9.57 8.91 13.92
N LYS A 98 10.26 7.77 13.79
CA LYS A 98 11.71 7.73 13.58
C LYS A 98 12.15 8.49 12.33
N TYR A 99 11.32 8.49 11.28
CA TYR A 99 11.59 9.22 10.04
C TYR A 99 11.45 10.75 10.18
N TYR A 100 10.80 11.20 11.25
CA TYR A 100 10.65 12.63 11.58
C TYR A 100 11.78 13.16 12.45
N ALA A 101 12.61 12.30 13.04
CA ALA A 101 13.65 12.69 14.00
C ALA A 101 14.62 13.73 13.44
N ASN A 102 14.96 13.65 12.15
CA ASN A 102 15.88 14.56 11.46
C ASN A 102 15.15 15.70 10.74
N SER A 103 13.86 15.90 11.00
CA SER A 103 13.06 16.97 10.41
C SER A 103 12.56 17.92 11.48
N LYS A 104 12.23 19.17 11.08
CA LYS A 104 11.55 20.13 11.98
C LYS A 104 10.03 19.90 12.03
N ALA A 105 9.52 18.93 11.27
CA ALA A 105 8.09 18.64 11.18
C ALA A 105 7.63 17.84 12.40
N ARG A 106 6.46 18.18 12.95
CA ARG A 106 5.80 17.37 13.97
C ARG A 106 5.23 16.10 13.33
N PHE A 107 5.43 14.95 13.97
CA PHE A 107 4.76 13.72 13.55
C PHE A 107 3.24 13.92 13.53
N PRO A 108 2.53 13.49 12.46
CA PRO A 108 1.10 13.77 12.30
C PRO A 108 0.24 13.02 13.33
N ALA A 109 -0.78 13.71 13.82
CA ALA A 109 -1.88 13.12 14.55
C ALA A 109 -3.08 13.01 13.60
N LEU A 110 -3.46 11.78 13.26
CA LEU A 110 -4.56 11.51 12.35
C LEU A 110 -5.88 11.49 13.11
N HIS A 111 -6.94 11.97 12.48
CA HIS A 111 -8.29 11.84 12.99
C HIS A 111 -9.26 11.63 11.82
N VAL A 112 -10.34 10.94 12.08
CA VAL A 112 -11.41 10.75 11.10
C VAL A 112 -12.03 12.10 10.76
N GLY A 113 -12.10 12.38 9.47
CA GLY A 113 -12.70 13.60 8.92
C GLY A 113 -14.10 13.33 8.33
N SER A 114 -14.38 13.93 7.19
CA SER A 114 -15.67 13.81 6.52
C SER A 114 -15.80 12.49 5.74
N HIS A 115 -17.06 12.09 5.51
CA HIS A 115 -17.42 10.98 4.66
C HIS A 115 -18.26 11.50 3.48
N VAL A 116 -17.79 11.20 2.27
CA VAL A 116 -18.51 11.46 1.01
C VAL A 116 -18.95 10.12 0.46
N LEU A 117 -20.25 9.93 0.27
CA LEU A 117 -20.83 8.73 -0.32
C LEU A 117 -21.22 9.00 -1.77
N ASP A 118 -20.70 8.22 -2.68
CA ASP A 118 -20.97 8.27 -4.10
C ASP A 118 -21.48 6.90 -4.60
N ALA A 119 -22.64 6.50 -4.09
CA ALA A 119 -23.27 5.24 -4.46
C ALA A 119 -23.86 5.25 -5.87
N SER A 120 -23.96 6.42 -6.49
CA SER A 120 -24.50 6.58 -7.85
C SER A 120 -23.46 6.42 -8.95
N TYR A 121 -22.19 6.16 -8.58
CA TYR A 121 -21.09 6.01 -9.54
C TYR A 121 -20.95 7.22 -10.48
N SER A 122 -20.82 8.42 -9.91
CA SER A 122 -20.85 9.69 -10.66
C SER A 122 -19.85 9.79 -11.81
N LEU A 123 -18.80 8.97 -11.84
CA LEU A 123 -17.80 8.88 -12.91
C LEU A 123 -17.83 7.53 -13.65
N GLY A 124 -18.88 6.72 -13.46
CA GLY A 124 -19.01 5.39 -14.04
C GLY A 124 -18.23 4.31 -13.26
N LYS A 125 -18.27 3.08 -13.76
CA LYS A 125 -17.65 1.92 -13.10
C LYS A 125 -16.24 1.58 -13.61
N ARG A 126 -15.68 2.37 -14.50
CA ARG A 126 -14.30 2.25 -14.98
C ARG A 126 -13.60 3.58 -14.76
N LEU A 127 -12.58 3.58 -13.93
CA LEU A 127 -11.88 4.79 -13.49
C LEU A 127 -10.42 4.79 -13.95
N SER A 128 -9.98 5.94 -14.42
CA SER A 128 -8.58 6.28 -14.66
C SER A 128 -7.95 6.94 -13.44
N ASP A 129 -6.63 7.16 -13.47
CA ASP A 129 -5.92 7.94 -12.45
C ASP A 129 -6.45 9.38 -12.34
N GLY A 130 -6.83 9.97 -13.47
CA GLY A 130 -7.45 11.28 -13.48
C GLY A 130 -8.80 11.32 -12.75
N ASP A 131 -9.57 10.23 -12.81
CA ASP A 131 -10.84 10.11 -12.10
C ASP A 131 -10.65 9.90 -10.61
N LEU A 132 -9.62 9.14 -10.20
CA LEU A 132 -9.25 9.02 -8.78
C LEU A 132 -8.91 10.40 -8.19
N LEU A 133 -8.22 11.23 -8.93
CA LEU A 133 -7.90 12.59 -8.49
C LEU A 133 -9.14 13.49 -8.39
N LYS A 134 -10.09 13.38 -9.34
CA LYS A 134 -11.39 14.07 -9.26
C LYS A 134 -12.20 13.65 -8.05
N LEU A 135 -12.21 12.34 -7.75
CA LEU A 135 -12.87 11.81 -6.55
C LEU A 135 -12.21 12.35 -5.28
N ALA A 136 -10.88 12.29 -5.22
CA ALA A 136 -10.12 12.81 -4.09
C ALA A 136 -10.38 14.32 -3.85
N ALA A 137 -10.61 15.08 -4.91
CA ALA A 137 -10.91 16.51 -4.81
C ALA A 137 -12.28 16.82 -4.18
N LYS A 138 -13.18 15.82 -4.04
CA LYS A 138 -14.43 15.96 -3.27
C LYS A 138 -14.18 16.09 -1.75
N GLY A 139 -13.00 15.72 -1.27
CA GLY A 139 -12.56 15.92 0.10
C GLY A 139 -11.94 17.31 0.33
N ALA A 140 -11.34 17.51 1.50
CA ALA A 140 -10.70 18.77 1.85
C ALA A 140 -9.35 18.95 1.12
N PRO A 141 -9.03 20.15 0.62
CA PRO A 141 -7.83 20.39 -0.16
C PRO A 141 -6.54 20.54 0.68
N SER A 142 -6.64 20.81 1.97
CA SER A 142 -5.47 21.07 2.83
C SER A 142 -5.62 20.43 4.20
N ARG A 143 -4.47 20.10 4.82
CA ARG A 143 -4.41 19.43 6.14
C ARG A 143 -5.26 18.18 6.23
N ALA A 144 -5.43 17.48 5.11
CA ALA A 144 -6.20 16.27 5.01
C ALA A 144 -5.53 15.28 4.08
N ILE A 145 -5.83 14.01 4.32
CA ILE A 145 -5.62 12.90 3.39
C ILE A 145 -6.99 12.47 2.93
N ASN A 146 -7.24 12.49 1.64
CA ASN A 146 -8.51 12.06 1.05
C ASN A 146 -8.36 10.61 0.58
N VAL A 147 -9.02 9.70 1.26
CA VAL A 147 -8.97 8.26 0.98
C VAL A 147 -10.13 7.90 0.06
N VAL A 148 -9.82 7.58 -1.18
CA VAL A 148 -10.78 7.09 -2.17
C VAL A 148 -10.84 5.57 -2.05
N LEU A 149 -12.01 5.04 -1.77
CA LEU A 149 -12.29 3.61 -1.68
C LEU A 149 -13.29 3.24 -2.77
N THR A 150 -12.92 2.31 -3.63
CA THR A 150 -13.77 1.84 -4.72
C THR A 150 -14.35 0.48 -4.38
N ALA A 151 -15.67 0.32 -4.60
CA ALA A 151 -16.35 -0.95 -4.39
C ALA A 151 -15.88 -2.02 -5.38
N ALA A 152 -16.11 -3.29 -5.05
CA ALA A 152 -15.62 -4.44 -5.81
C ALA A 152 -16.10 -4.49 -7.28
N ASP A 153 -17.18 -3.81 -7.61
CA ASP A 153 -17.73 -3.72 -8.97
C ASP A 153 -17.19 -2.52 -9.78
N VAL A 154 -16.19 -1.81 -9.25
CA VAL A 154 -15.50 -0.69 -9.91
C VAL A 154 -14.14 -1.14 -10.42
N ALA A 155 -13.94 -1.06 -11.73
CA ALA A 155 -12.65 -1.31 -12.35
C ALA A 155 -11.79 -0.04 -12.33
N VAL A 156 -10.56 -0.15 -11.86
CA VAL A 156 -9.57 0.95 -11.89
C VAL A 156 -8.38 0.51 -12.72
N ASP A 157 -7.90 1.37 -13.59
CA ASP A 157 -6.79 1.06 -14.49
C ASP A 157 -5.55 0.57 -13.73
N GLY A 158 -5.03 -0.59 -14.13
CA GLY A 158 -3.85 -1.21 -13.52
C GLY A 158 -4.09 -1.94 -12.20
N PHE A 159 -5.32 -1.97 -11.66
CA PHE A 159 -5.62 -2.71 -10.44
C PHE A 159 -5.43 -4.22 -10.62
N CYS A 160 -4.81 -4.88 -9.65
CA CYS A 160 -4.42 -6.30 -9.67
C CYS A 160 -3.42 -6.69 -10.80
N MET A 161 -2.99 -5.76 -11.65
CA MET A 161 -1.99 -6.01 -12.69
C MET A 161 -0.62 -5.44 -12.30
N SER A 162 -0.57 -4.17 -11.91
CA SER A 162 0.65 -3.46 -11.53
C SER A 162 0.57 -2.80 -10.14
N ARG A 163 -0.63 -2.68 -9.58
CA ARG A 163 -0.85 -2.05 -8.27
C ARG A 163 -2.12 -2.55 -7.60
N CYS A 164 -2.11 -2.58 -6.27
CA CYS A 164 -3.29 -2.86 -5.43
C CYS A 164 -3.87 -1.58 -4.82
N GLY A 165 -3.17 -0.47 -4.94
CA GLY A 165 -3.56 0.85 -4.47
C GLY A 165 -2.55 1.89 -4.92
N THR A 166 -2.83 3.15 -4.70
CA THR A 166 -1.91 4.25 -5.00
C THR A 166 -2.06 5.38 -4.01
N HIS A 167 -1.06 6.24 -3.97
CA HIS A 167 -1.12 7.50 -3.23
C HIS A 167 -0.46 8.61 -4.04
N GLY A 168 -0.81 9.83 -3.74
CA GLY A 168 -0.24 10.97 -4.45
C GLY A 168 -0.76 12.29 -3.93
N ALA A 169 -0.45 13.33 -4.68
CA ALA A 169 -0.97 14.67 -4.42
C ALA A 169 -1.27 15.36 -5.75
N SER A 170 -2.33 16.16 -5.78
CA SER A 170 -2.63 17.02 -6.93
C SER A 170 -1.51 18.03 -7.19
N PRO A 171 -1.39 18.57 -8.38
CA PRO A 171 -0.62 19.77 -8.62
C PRO A 171 -1.03 20.88 -7.64
N ARG A 172 -0.10 21.80 -7.35
CA ARG A 172 -0.39 22.90 -6.44
C ARG A 172 -1.40 23.86 -7.08
N SER A 173 -2.49 24.14 -6.38
CA SER A 173 -3.50 25.12 -6.77
C SER A 173 -3.59 26.23 -5.72
N ARG A 174 -4.42 27.27 -5.96
CA ARG A 174 -4.71 28.32 -4.98
C ARG A 174 -5.31 27.80 -3.70
N SER A 175 -6.10 26.70 -3.77
CA SER A 175 -6.69 26.02 -2.62
C SER A 175 -5.76 25.03 -1.92
N GLY A 176 -4.51 24.89 -2.40
CA GLY A 176 -3.53 23.97 -1.86
C GLY A 176 -3.34 22.69 -2.70
N ARG A 177 -2.69 21.70 -2.12
CA ARG A 177 -2.55 20.35 -2.68
C ARG A 177 -3.54 19.41 -2.04
N VAL A 178 -4.18 18.59 -2.85
CA VAL A 178 -5.02 17.48 -2.39
C VAL A 178 -4.12 16.25 -2.25
N ALA A 179 -3.79 15.86 -1.02
CA ALA A 179 -3.15 14.58 -0.78
C ALA A 179 -4.21 13.48 -0.79
N TYR A 180 -3.93 12.39 -1.47
CA TYR A 180 -4.88 11.28 -1.58
C TYR A 180 -4.22 9.91 -1.48
N VAL A 181 -5.02 8.94 -1.10
CA VAL A 181 -4.75 7.51 -1.14
C VAL A 181 -5.94 6.85 -1.85
N TRP A 182 -5.69 5.86 -2.66
CA TRP A 182 -6.72 5.01 -3.23
C TRP A 182 -6.46 3.55 -2.89
N GLY A 183 -7.54 2.82 -2.57
CA GLY A 183 -7.56 1.37 -2.45
C GLY A 183 -8.85 0.81 -3.06
N GLY A 184 -8.72 -0.29 -3.79
CA GLY A 184 -9.84 -1.07 -4.32
C GLY A 184 -10.24 -2.20 -3.36
N ALA A 185 -11.52 -2.59 -3.38
CA ALA A 185 -12.06 -3.75 -2.67
C ALA A 185 -12.12 -4.98 -3.59
#